data_8b31bb5b14195ceaf8b629b067bc0fbd
#
_entry.id   8b31bb5b14195ceaf8b629b067bc0fbd
#
_cell.length_a   1.000
_cell.length_b   1.000
_cell.length_c   1.000
_cell.angle_alpha   90.00
_cell.angle_beta   90.00
_cell.angle_gamma   90.00
#
_symmetry.space_group_name_H-M   'P 1'
#
loop_
_entity.id
_entity.type
_entity.pdbx_description
1 polymer ?
#
loop_
_entity_poly.entity_id
_entity_poly.type
_entity_poly.pdbx_seq_one_letter_code
_entity_poly.pdbx_strand_id
1 'polypeptide(L)'
;MSQSRRLRQKNENTFCRPPDFHYLCMTKQTMAMRIHHFNPEHEICLASGRSNYTPPHAATRLRSGLGWMPALWAEKGDIVLVDDSEYAKKAAQRWRGVLPEVHYLTFSELKSMLRHISMDTLQLTVSPWGWDLPLRQQLMRSGVPASHLPTLKEMDTIRTLAHRRSTIPLLRHLVERLPGTVGERQCHTDLAEVEQALQHRGALVLKSPWSSSGRGVRYVSGELDPAIRRWAEGVIARQGSIITEPCYDRAMDFALEYEIGYGQEARFLGFSLFDTRSGSYQGNWLATEARKRERLLRYMDNDLLTLLIDEVGTSCTTLLSGRYTGPFGVDMMVVRHADGAGHSIHPCVELNLRRTMGHVALHLTPSPTTPEGVLYITQGANAELKVEREKPFVKVI
;
A
#
# COMPACT_ATOMS: atom_id res chain seq x y z
N MET A 1 0.63 73.49 -28.86
CA MET A 1 -0.16 72.59 -29.63
C MET A 1 0.62 71.28 -29.81
N SER A 2 0.35 70.26 -29.02
CA SER A 2 0.81 68.90 -29.28
C SER A 2 0.06 67.93 -28.32
N GLN A 3 -0.77 67.13 -28.88
CA GLN A 3 -1.61 66.15 -28.16
C GLN A 3 -0.82 64.90 -27.81
N SER A 4 -0.69 64.59 -26.53
CA SER A 4 -0.17 63.34 -26.03
C SER A 4 -1.25 62.23 -26.09
N ARG A 5 -1.03 61.23 -26.96
CA ARG A 5 -1.81 59.98 -26.97
C ARG A 5 -1.26 59.03 -25.89
N ARG A 6 -2.05 58.74 -24.88
CA ARG A 6 -1.82 57.62 -23.94
C ARG A 6 -2.18 56.33 -24.64
N LEU A 7 -1.20 55.48 -24.85
CA LEU A 7 -1.38 54.09 -25.23
C LEU A 7 -1.71 53.27 -23.96
N ARG A 8 -2.89 52.64 -23.95
CA ARG A 8 -3.27 51.62 -22.95
C ARG A 8 -2.49 50.33 -23.30
N GLN A 9 -1.59 49.93 -22.39
CA GLN A 9 -1.08 48.55 -22.39
C GLN A 9 -2.19 47.58 -21.99
N LYS A 10 -2.54 46.71 -22.90
CA LYS A 10 -3.32 45.50 -22.58
C LYS A 10 -2.41 44.52 -21.86
N ASN A 11 -2.78 44.15 -20.64
CA ASN A 11 -2.24 43.01 -19.96
C ASN A 11 -2.66 41.73 -20.75
N GLU A 12 -1.75 41.16 -21.49
CA GLU A 12 -1.89 39.81 -22.00
C GLU A 12 -1.57 38.83 -20.87
N ASN A 13 -2.61 38.16 -20.41
CA ASN A 13 -2.49 37.00 -19.55
C ASN A 13 -1.59 35.96 -20.24
N THR A 14 -0.40 35.81 -19.74
CA THR A 14 0.51 34.75 -20.15
C THR A 14 -0.02 33.42 -19.60
N PHE A 15 -0.92 32.78 -20.36
CA PHE A 15 -1.22 31.36 -20.14
C PHE A 15 0.09 30.59 -20.37
N CYS A 16 0.61 29.96 -19.31
CA CYS A 16 1.66 28.95 -19.43
C CYS A 16 1.22 27.91 -20.45
N ARG A 17 1.89 27.85 -21.58
CA ARG A 17 1.74 26.75 -22.54
C ARG A 17 2.21 25.47 -21.84
N PRO A 18 1.43 24.37 -21.89
CA PRO A 18 1.92 23.08 -21.46
C PRO A 18 3.14 22.69 -22.31
N PRO A 19 4.12 21.96 -21.75
CA PRO A 19 5.31 21.54 -22.48
C PRO A 19 4.94 20.69 -23.68
N ASP A 20 5.72 20.83 -24.75
CA ASP A 20 5.59 20.27 -26.11
C ASP A 20 4.95 18.87 -26.23
N PHE A 21 3.63 18.81 -26.26
CA PHE A 21 2.87 17.62 -26.64
C PHE A 21 2.72 17.47 -28.16
N HIS A 22 3.36 18.31 -28.98
CA HIS A 22 3.24 18.29 -30.44
C HIS A 22 3.89 17.08 -31.10
N TYR A 23 4.72 16.30 -30.38
CA TYR A 23 5.37 15.11 -30.92
C TYR A 23 4.50 13.83 -30.87
N LEU A 24 3.40 13.84 -30.14
CA LEU A 24 2.55 12.65 -29.91
C LEU A 24 1.43 12.45 -30.95
N CYS A 25 1.27 13.36 -31.92
CA CYS A 25 0.10 13.37 -32.82
C CYS A 25 0.34 12.81 -34.23
N MET A 26 1.53 12.31 -34.57
CA MET A 26 1.88 12.07 -35.99
C MET A 26 2.24 10.63 -36.42
N THR A 27 1.94 9.59 -35.64
CA THR A 27 2.08 8.22 -36.11
C THR A 27 0.90 7.34 -35.68
N LYS A 28 0.41 6.47 -36.57
CA LYS A 28 -0.55 5.39 -36.27
C LYS A 28 0.02 4.30 -35.34
N GLN A 29 1.06 4.60 -34.56
CA GLN A 29 1.61 3.71 -33.55
C GLN A 29 0.69 3.73 -32.32
N THR A 30 0.29 2.56 -31.89
CA THR A 30 -0.42 2.36 -30.61
C THR A 30 0.44 2.91 -29.48
N MET A 31 -0.04 3.95 -28.83
CA MET A 31 0.67 4.60 -27.72
C MET A 31 0.31 3.87 -26.43
N ALA A 32 1.27 3.19 -25.83
CA ALA A 32 1.11 2.62 -24.49
C ALA A 32 1.29 3.74 -23.46
N MET A 33 0.34 3.90 -22.56
CA MET A 33 0.36 4.89 -21.48
C MET A 33 0.03 4.20 -20.16
N ARG A 34 0.92 4.31 -19.20
CA ARG A 34 0.67 3.82 -17.86
C ARG A 34 0.49 4.99 -16.89
N ILE A 35 -0.56 4.91 -16.09
CA ILE A 35 -0.90 5.91 -15.09
C ILE A 35 -0.70 5.30 -13.70
N HIS A 36 0.08 5.97 -12.87
CA HIS A 36 0.30 5.63 -11.47
C HIS A 36 -0.36 6.66 -10.54
N HIS A 37 -0.77 6.23 -9.37
CA HIS A 37 -1.31 7.13 -8.34
C HIS A 37 -1.04 6.56 -6.94
N PHE A 38 -0.63 7.43 -6.02
CA PHE A 38 -0.45 7.10 -4.61
C PHE A 38 -1.69 7.53 -3.82
N ASN A 39 -2.51 6.55 -3.40
CA ASN A 39 -3.70 6.76 -2.58
C ASN A 39 -3.57 6.00 -1.23
N PRO A 40 -2.82 6.55 -0.25
CA PRO A 40 -2.58 5.89 1.05
C PRO A 40 -3.85 5.72 1.89
N GLU A 41 -4.94 6.37 1.52
CA GLU A 41 -6.27 6.25 2.10
C GLU A 41 -7.06 5.01 1.67
N HIS A 42 -6.48 4.17 0.83
CA HIS A 42 -7.11 3.02 0.19
C HIS A 42 -7.97 2.17 1.17
N GLU A 43 -7.41 1.71 2.30
CA GLU A 43 -8.16 0.85 3.24
C GLU A 43 -9.35 1.57 3.90
N ILE A 44 -9.23 2.86 4.16
CA ILE A 44 -10.33 3.66 4.70
C ILE A 44 -11.44 3.81 3.64
N CYS A 45 -11.07 3.95 2.38
CA CYS A 45 -11.98 3.97 1.25
C CYS A 45 -12.68 2.62 1.08
N LEU A 46 -11.96 1.50 1.19
CA LEU A 46 -12.55 0.15 1.20
C LEU A 46 -13.53 -0.04 2.35
N ALA A 47 -13.16 0.41 3.57
CA ALA A 47 -14.04 0.35 4.74
C ALA A 47 -15.35 1.10 4.50
N SER A 48 -15.29 2.27 3.87
CA SER A 48 -16.51 3.08 3.58
C SER A 48 -17.42 2.44 2.53
N GLY A 49 -16.85 1.76 1.53
CA GLY A 49 -17.58 1.15 0.41
C GLY A 49 -18.35 2.16 -0.47
N ARG A 50 -18.00 3.46 -0.44
CA ARG A 50 -18.70 4.53 -1.15
C ARG A 50 -17.79 5.22 -2.15
N SER A 51 -18.31 5.48 -3.35
CA SER A 51 -17.57 6.18 -4.42
C SER A 51 -17.38 7.69 -4.17
N ASN A 52 -18.23 8.30 -3.33
CA ASN A 52 -18.17 9.72 -2.97
C ASN A 52 -17.57 9.96 -1.57
N TYR A 53 -16.82 9.00 -1.05
CA TYR A 53 -16.20 9.14 0.25
C TYR A 53 -15.04 10.15 0.22
N THR A 54 -15.00 11.03 1.22
CA THR A 54 -13.91 11.99 1.43
C THR A 54 -13.02 11.47 2.55
N PRO A 55 -11.75 11.13 2.26
CA PRO A 55 -10.81 10.65 3.27
C PRO A 55 -10.48 11.70 4.33
N PRO A 56 -10.06 11.30 5.54
CA PRO A 56 -9.59 12.22 6.56
C PRO A 56 -8.40 13.06 6.09
N HIS A 57 -8.31 14.31 6.58
CA HIS A 57 -7.24 15.25 6.22
C HIS A 57 -5.82 14.69 6.40
N ALA A 58 -5.57 13.86 7.43
CA ALA A 58 -4.26 13.23 7.63
C ALA A 58 -3.85 12.31 6.48
N ALA A 59 -4.80 11.60 5.85
CA ALA A 59 -4.52 10.73 4.71
C ALA A 59 -4.29 11.55 3.43
N THR A 60 -5.06 12.61 3.20
CA THR A 60 -4.87 13.50 2.05
C THR A 60 -3.54 14.25 2.14
N ARG A 61 -3.12 14.68 3.33
CA ARG A 61 -1.77 15.27 3.54
C ARG A 61 -0.64 14.32 3.17
N LEU A 62 -0.78 13.03 3.52
CA LEU A 62 0.22 12.02 3.17
C LEU A 62 0.29 11.85 1.63
N ARG A 63 -0.87 11.79 0.96
CA ARG A 63 -0.96 11.73 -0.50
C ARG A 63 -0.31 12.97 -1.15
N SER A 64 -0.65 14.16 -0.71
CA SER A 64 -0.09 15.40 -1.28
C SER A 64 1.42 15.49 -1.10
N GLY A 65 1.96 15.07 0.05
CA GLY A 65 3.40 15.10 0.31
C GLY A 65 4.20 14.05 -0.46
N LEU A 66 3.63 12.86 -0.68
CA LEU A 66 4.31 11.71 -1.27
C LEU A 66 3.73 11.29 -2.64
N GLY A 67 2.87 12.11 -3.24
CA GLY A 67 2.24 11.81 -4.54
C GLY A 67 3.23 11.54 -5.66
N TRP A 68 4.45 12.05 -5.58
CA TRP A 68 5.54 11.79 -6.52
C TRP A 68 6.14 10.37 -6.41
N MET A 69 5.93 9.69 -5.28
CA MET A 69 6.57 8.41 -4.95
C MET A 69 6.36 7.29 -5.98
N PRO A 70 5.23 7.22 -6.71
CA PRO A 70 5.08 6.26 -7.81
C PRO A 70 6.16 6.31 -8.88
N ALA A 71 6.88 7.41 -9.03
CA ALA A 71 8.04 7.48 -9.93
C ALA A 71 9.15 6.48 -9.58
N LEU A 72 9.19 5.95 -8.35
CA LEU A 72 10.17 4.93 -7.94
C LEU A 72 9.98 3.58 -8.67
N TRP A 73 8.77 3.27 -9.13
CA TRP A 73 8.45 2.04 -9.86
C TRP A 73 7.85 2.27 -11.25
N ALA A 74 7.76 3.52 -11.67
CA ALA A 74 7.31 3.90 -13.00
C ALA A 74 8.43 3.70 -14.03
N GLU A 75 8.06 3.60 -15.30
CA GLU A 75 8.97 3.60 -16.43
C GLU A 75 9.07 5.00 -17.03
N LYS A 76 10.10 5.21 -17.87
CA LYS A 76 10.25 6.48 -18.59
C LYS A 76 9.03 6.76 -19.46
N GLY A 77 8.47 7.96 -19.29
CA GLY A 77 7.28 8.42 -20.04
C GLY A 77 5.94 8.08 -19.37
N ASP A 78 5.94 7.31 -18.27
CA ASP A 78 4.73 7.05 -17.50
C ASP A 78 4.18 8.34 -16.87
N ILE A 79 2.88 8.31 -16.53
CA ILE A 79 2.19 9.40 -15.85
C ILE A 79 2.07 9.06 -14.36
N VAL A 80 2.43 10.02 -13.52
CA VAL A 80 2.16 9.98 -12.07
C VAL A 80 1.13 11.03 -11.74
N LEU A 81 -0.08 10.59 -11.33
CA LEU A 81 -1.16 11.47 -10.91
C LEU A 81 -0.92 11.98 -9.49
N VAL A 82 -0.99 13.29 -9.34
CA VAL A 82 -0.67 14.01 -8.10
C VAL A 82 -1.73 15.09 -7.80
N ASP A 83 -1.75 15.59 -6.57
CA ASP A 83 -2.62 16.70 -6.19
C ASP A 83 -2.08 18.06 -6.72
N ASP A 84 -0.73 18.19 -6.80
CA ASP A 84 -0.02 19.38 -7.27
C ASP A 84 1.22 18.92 -8.08
N SER A 85 1.20 19.21 -9.39
CA SER A 85 2.26 18.78 -10.32
C SER A 85 3.57 19.51 -10.09
N GLU A 86 3.55 20.78 -9.73
CA GLU A 86 4.76 21.57 -9.48
C GLU A 86 5.42 21.17 -8.15
N TYR A 87 4.64 20.96 -7.10
CA TYR A 87 5.15 20.41 -5.85
C TYR A 87 5.79 19.04 -6.04
N ALA A 88 5.11 18.14 -6.77
CA ALA A 88 5.62 16.80 -7.04
C ALA A 88 6.95 16.81 -7.79
N LYS A 89 7.09 17.64 -8.84
CA LYS A 89 8.34 17.85 -9.59
C LYS A 89 9.46 18.31 -8.66
N LYS A 90 9.18 19.30 -7.81
CA LYS A 90 10.16 19.84 -6.84
C LYS A 90 10.58 18.80 -5.80
N ALA A 91 9.63 18.03 -5.26
CA ALA A 91 9.91 16.98 -4.30
C ALA A 91 10.74 15.84 -4.92
N ALA A 92 10.43 15.44 -6.15
CA ALA A 92 11.14 14.41 -6.92
C ALA A 92 12.58 14.85 -7.29
N GLN A 93 12.88 16.13 -7.37
CA GLN A 93 14.24 16.61 -7.68
C GLN A 93 15.30 16.10 -6.71
N ARG A 94 14.93 15.84 -5.45
CA ARG A 94 15.84 15.27 -4.43
C ARG A 94 16.29 13.85 -4.76
N TRP A 95 15.57 13.18 -5.68
CA TRP A 95 15.80 11.80 -6.10
C TRP A 95 16.36 11.70 -7.52
N ARG A 96 16.94 12.81 -8.04
CA ARG A 96 17.60 12.81 -9.36
C ARG A 96 18.67 11.72 -9.41
N GLY A 97 18.71 10.98 -10.52
CA GLY A 97 19.61 9.83 -10.71
C GLY A 97 19.06 8.50 -10.18
N VAL A 98 17.94 8.51 -9.43
CA VAL A 98 17.21 7.31 -9.01
C VAL A 98 15.91 7.16 -9.80
N LEU A 99 15.22 8.28 -10.06
CA LEU A 99 13.92 8.27 -10.73
C LEU A 99 14.06 8.36 -12.25
N PRO A 100 13.20 7.64 -13.02
CA PRO A 100 13.06 7.85 -14.45
C PRO A 100 12.37 9.20 -14.74
N GLU A 101 12.45 9.63 -15.99
CA GLU A 101 11.67 10.77 -16.47
C GLU A 101 10.21 10.39 -16.60
N VAL A 102 9.34 10.93 -15.76
CA VAL A 102 7.89 10.72 -15.76
C VAL A 102 7.14 12.05 -15.89
N HIS A 103 5.86 11.96 -16.26
CA HIS A 103 4.98 13.13 -16.35
C HIS A 103 4.14 13.24 -15.07
N TYR A 104 4.37 14.28 -14.26
CA TYR A 104 3.51 14.58 -13.11
C TYR A 104 2.32 15.40 -13.59
N LEU A 105 1.11 14.85 -13.44
CA LEU A 105 -0.15 15.50 -13.84
C LEU A 105 -1.15 15.49 -12.69
N THR A 106 -1.92 16.55 -12.59
CA THR A 106 -3.14 16.57 -11.78
C THR A 106 -4.29 15.86 -12.53
N PHE A 107 -5.36 15.51 -11.85
CA PHE A 107 -6.56 14.93 -12.49
C PHE A 107 -7.19 15.88 -13.52
N SER A 108 -7.08 17.19 -13.34
CA SER A 108 -7.58 18.18 -14.32
C SER A 108 -6.68 18.27 -15.55
N GLU A 109 -5.35 18.20 -15.39
CA GLU A 109 -4.40 18.16 -16.50
C GLU A 109 -4.55 16.85 -17.29
N LEU A 110 -4.72 15.70 -16.61
CA LEU A 110 -5.06 14.43 -17.27
C LEU A 110 -6.32 14.56 -18.11
N LYS A 111 -7.39 15.15 -17.55
CA LYS A 111 -8.65 15.38 -18.28
C LYS A 111 -8.47 16.24 -19.51
N SER A 112 -7.67 17.29 -19.41
CA SER A 112 -7.36 18.17 -20.55
C SER A 112 -6.56 17.43 -21.63
N MET A 113 -5.58 16.64 -21.23
CA MET A 113 -4.75 15.82 -22.13
C MET A 113 -5.61 14.77 -22.87
N LEU A 114 -6.43 14.00 -22.17
CA LEU A 114 -7.23 12.93 -22.75
C LEU A 114 -8.29 13.43 -23.77
N ARG A 115 -8.71 14.70 -23.71
CA ARG A 115 -9.60 15.29 -24.71
C ARG A 115 -8.99 15.42 -26.10
N HIS A 116 -7.67 15.42 -26.20
CA HIS A 116 -6.90 15.60 -27.45
C HIS A 116 -6.31 14.30 -27.98
N ILE A 117 -6.52 13.16 -27.30
CA ILE A 117 -6.00 11.85 -27.70
C ILE A 117 -7.14 10.97 -28.19
N SER A 118 -6.95 10.32 -29.35
CA SER A 118 -7.90 9.30 -29.82
C SER A 118 -7.81 8.06 -28.94
N MET A 119 -8.92 7.66 -28.34
CA MET A 119 -9.00 6.47 -27.49
C MET A 119 -8.81 5.16 -28.24
N ASP A 120 -9.06 5.15 -29.58
CA ASP A 120 -8.91 3.95 -30.40
C ASP A 120 -7.45 3.53 -30.60
N THR A 121 -6.52 4.46 -30.39
CA THR A 121 -5.07 4.22 -30.54
C THR A 121 -4.33 4.18 -29.19
N LEU A 122 -5.05 4.38 -28.07
CA LEU A 122 -4.46 4.47 -26.74
C LEU A 122 -4.58 3.14 -26.00
N GLN A 123 -3.45 2.50 -25.69
CA GLN A 123 -3.37 1.41 -24.72
C GLN A 123 -3.12 2.00 -23.33
N LEU A 124 -4.20 2.24 -22.59
CA LEU A 124 -4.14 2.86 -21.29
C LEU A 124 -4.17 1.78 -20.19
N THR A 125 -3.19 1.81 -19.31
CA THR A 125 -3.13 0.97 -18.09
C THR A 125 -3.09 1.87 -16.87
N VAL A 126 -3.87 1.56 -15.84
CA VAL A 126 -3.83 2.28 -14.56
C VAL A 126 -3.31 1.36 -13.46
N SER A 127 -2.24 1.78 -12.79
CA SER A 127 -1.56 1.03 -11.73
C SER A 127 -1.45 1.90 -10.47
N PRO A 128 -2.52 2.00 -9.67
CA PRO A 128 -2.53 2.80 -8.45
C PRO A 128 -1.77 2.08 -7.31
N TRP A 129 -1.63 2.77 -6.18
CA TRP A 129 -1.22 2.15 -4.92
C TRP A 129 -2.18 1.03 -4.53
N GLY A 130 -3.47 1.30 -4.56
CA GLY A 130 -4.53 0.31 -4.40
C GLY A 130 -5.83 0.77 -5.05
N TRP A 131 -6.67 -0.18 -5.47
CA TRP A 131 -7.95 0.10 -6.11
C TRP A 131 -9.07 0.32 -5.10
N ASP A 132 -9.69 1.51 -5.13
CA ASP A 132 -10.89 1.85 -4.36
C ASP A 132 -11.93 2.60 -5.20
N LEU A 133 -13.17 2.66 -4.72
CA LEU A 133 -14.26 3.28 -5.45
C LEU A 133 -14.10 4.80 -5.66
N PRO A 134 -13.61 5.61 -4.68
CA PRO A 134 -13.31 7.01 -4.91
C PRO A 134 -12.33 7.27 -6.04
N LEU A 135 -11.21 6.53 -6.06
CA LEU A 135 -10.21 6.66 -7.12
C LEU A 135 -10.79 6.28 -8.49
N ARG A 136 -11.50 5.14 -8.59
CA ARG A 136 -12.17 4.74 -9.82
C ARG A 136 -13.10 5.84 -10.34
N GLN A 137 -13.93 6.41 -9.46
CA GLN A 137 -14.84 7.49 -9.81
C GLN A 137 -14.09 8.75 -10.26
N GLN A 138 -12.99 9.09 -9.62
CA GLN A 138 -12.19 10.26 -9.98
C GLN A 138 -11.52 10.11 -11.34
N LEU A 139 -10.98 8.93 -11.66
CA LEU A 139 -10.43 8.60 -12.98
C LEU A 139 -11.48 8.70 -14.08
N MET A 140 -12.70 8.18 -13.86
CA MET A 140 -13.81 8.33 -14.81
C MET A 140 -14.16 9.80 -15.05
N ARG A 141 -14.25 10.62 -14.00
CA ARG A 141 -14.48 12.07 -14.11
C ARG A 141 -13.38 12.80 -14.86
N SER A 142 -12.18 12.23 -14.86
CA SER A 142 -11.01 12.75 -15.59
C SER A 142 -10.91 12.23 -17.02
N GLY A 143 -11.93 11.51 -17.51
CA GLY A 143 -12.02 11.06 -18.89
C GLY A 143 -11.39 9.69 -19.17
N VAL A 144 -10.93 8.96 -18.17
CA VAL A 144 -10.47 7.57 -18.35
C VAL A 144 -11.69 6.69 -18.66
N PRO A 145 -11.72 5.96 -19.80
CA PRO A 145 -12.85 5.11 -20.16
C PRO A 145 -13.05 3.98 -19.15
N ALA A 146 -14.32 3.64 -18.90
CA ALA A 146 -14.66 2.56 -17.97
C ALA A 146 -14.06 1.19 -18.35
N SER A 147 -13.79 0.97 -19.64
CA SER A 147 -13.14 -0.24 -20.19
C SER A 147 -11.69 -0.43 -19.72
N HIS A 148 -11.03 0.64 -19.26
CA HIS A 148 -9.66 0.62 -18.73
C HIS A 148 -9.61 0.60 -17.19
N LEU A 149 -10.77 0.50 -16.54
CA LEU A 149 -10.91 0.52 -15.09
C LEU A 149 -11.58 -0.78 -14.61
N PRO A 150 -11.28 -1.26 -13.40
CA PRO A 150 -12.00 -2.38 -12.83
C PRO A 150 -13.51 -2.12 -12.82
N THR A 151 -14.29 -3.14 -13.13
CA THR A 151 -15.75 -3.10 -13.02
C THR A 151 -16.19 -2.95 -11.55
N LEU A 152 -17.42 -2.57 -11.30
CA LEU A 152 -17.95 -2.49 -9.92
C LEU A 152 -17.91 -3.86 -9.22
N LYS A 153 -18.09 -4.96 -9.97
CA LYS A 153 -17.98 -6.33 -9.45
C LYS A 153 -16.54 -6.65 -9.01
N GLU A 154 -15.55 -6.27 -9.81
CA GLU A 154 -14.13 -6.43 -9.44
C GLU A 154 -13.76 -5.57 -8.24
N MET A 155 -14.29 -4.33 -8.15
CA MET A 155 -14.11 -3.47 -6.98
C MET A 155 -14.69 -4.09 -5.70
N ASP A 156 -15.87 -4.69 -5.77
CA ASP A 156 -16.46 -5.42 -4.64
C ASP A 156 -15.67 -6.67 -4.28
N THR A 157 -15.15 -7.37 -5.27
CA THR A 157 -14.24 -8.52 -5.07
C THR A 157 -12.97 -8.09 -4.35
N ILE A 158 -12.30 -7.02 -4.77
CA ILE A 158 -11.10 -6.47 -4.10
C ILE A 158 -11.44 -6.10 -2.65
N ARG A 159 -12.54 -5.40 -2.43
CA ARG A 159 -13.01 -5.02 -1.09
C ARG A 159 -13.23 -6.25 -0.20
N THR A 160 -13.86 -7.29 -0.74
CA THR A 160 -14.13 -8.54 -0.02
C THR A 160 -12.84 -9.28 0.31
N LEU A 161 -11.92 -9.39 -0.64
CA LEU A 161 -10.60 -10.03 -0.45
C LEU A 161 -9.71 -9.26 0.54
N ALA A 162 -9.78 -7.93 0.56
CA ALA A 162 -9.04 -7.10 1.50
C ALA A 162 -9.62 -7.11 2.92
N HIS A 163 -10.81 -7.67 3.14
CA HIS A 163 -11.36 -7.87 4.48
C HIS A 163 -10.56 -8.94 5.23
N ARG A 164 -10.08 -8.67 6.44
CA ARG A 164 -9.23 -9.61 7.22
C ARG A 164 -9.82 -11.00 7.40
N ARG A 165 -11.16 -11.17 7.34
CA ARG A 165 -11.79 -12.51 7.38
C ARG A 165 -11.41 -13.39 6.19
N SER A 166 -11.10 -12.81 5.03
CA SER A 166 -10.77 -13.55 3.80
C SER A 166 -9.53 -14.45 3.96
N THR A 167 -8.64 -14.05 4.89
CA THR A 167 -7.40 -14.77 5.17
C THR A 167 -7.51 -15.78 6.32
N ILE A 168 -8.70 -15.99 6.91
CA ILE A 168 -8.89 -17.02 7.95
C ILE A 168 -8.59 -18.44 7.40
N PRO A 169 -9.15 -18.85 6.24
CA PRO A 169 -8.81 -20.16 5.66
C PRO A 169 -7.34 -20.24 5.24
N LEU A 170 -6.79 -19.16 4.69
CA LEU A 170 -5.37 -19.07 4.31
C LEU A 170 -4.45 -19.29 5.52
N LEU A 171 -4.68 -18.54 6.61
CA LEU A 171 -3.87 -18.67 7.82
C LEU A 171 -3.93 -20.08 8.40
N ARG A 172 -5.12 -20.66 8.48
CA ARG A 172 -5.31 -22.06 8.95
C ARG A 172 -4.51 -23.03 8.10
N HIS A 173 -4.66 -22.96 6.78
CA HIS A 173 -3.93 -23.79 5.84
C HIS A 173 -2.41 -23.68 6.02
N LEU A 174 -1.87 -22.46 6.12
CA LEU A 174 -0.44 -22.24 6.30
C LEU A 174 0.08 -22.81 7.63
N VAL A 175 -0.69 -22.67 8.72
CA VAL A 175 -0.31 -23.21 10.04
C VAL A 175 -0.36 -24.76 10.03
N GLU A 176 -1.30 -25.36 9.32
CA GLU A 176 -1.40 -26.82 9.18
C GLU A 176 -0.26 -27.40 8.31
N ARG A 177 0.18 -26.65 7.30
CA ARG A 177 1.19 -27.11 6.32
C ARG A 177 2.63 -26.84 6.74
N LEU A 178 2.88 -25.80 7.52
CA LEU A 178 4.22 -25.30 7.83
C LEU A 178 4.55 -25.53 9.31
N PRO A 179 5.33 -26.58 9.66
CA PRO A 179 5.81 -26.77 11.02
C PRO A 179 6.59 -25.55 11.51
N GLY A 180 6.44 -25.19 12.79
CA GLY A 180 7.09 -24.00 13.36
C GLY A 180 6.33 -22.70 13.12
N THR A 181 5.10 -22.77 12.58
CA THR A 181 4.21 -21.61 12.45
C THR A 181 3.10 -21.62 13.51
N VAL A 182 2.60 -20.42 13.81
CA VAL A 182 1.46 -20.20 14.72
C VAL A 182 0.54 -19.14 14.13
N GLY A 183 -0.72 -19.17 14.51
CA GLY A 183 -1.67 -18.13 14.15
C GLY A 183 -3.09 -18.62 14.25
N GLU A 184 -3.96 -17.81 14.82
CA GLU A 184 -5.40 -18.02 14.86
C GLU A 184 -6.09 -16.69 14.60
N ARG A 185 -7.23 -16.74 13.93
CA ARG A 185 -8.06 -15.57 13.64
C ARG A 185 -9.52 -15.96 13.66
N GLN A 186 -10.33 -15.11 14.31
CA GLN A 186 -11.78 -15.26 14.33
C GLN A 186 -12.44 -13.95 13.90
N CYS A 187 -13.64 -14.06 13.34
CA CYS A 187 -14.43 -12.92 12.89
C CYS A 187 -15.76 -12.95 13.64
N HIS A 188 -16.08 -11.88 14.35
CA HIS A 188 -17.27 -11.74 15.17
C HIS A 188 -18.16 -10.62 14.63
N THR A 189 -19.46 -10.82 14.67
CA THR A 189 -20.47 -9.83 14.29
C THR A 189 -21.21 -9.25 15.50
N ASP A 190 -20.94 -9.80 16.68
CA ASP A 190 -21.51 -9.39 17.96
C ASP A 190 -20.40 -9.16 19.00
N LEU A 191 -20.58 -8.15 19.84
CA LEU A 191 -19.64 -7.84 20.92
C LEU A 191 -19.62 -8.93 22.01
N ALA A 192 -20.75 -9.57 22.30
CA ALA A 192 -20.83 -10.67 23.28
C ALA A 192 -19.91 -11.83 22.88
N GLU A 193 -19.78 -12.16 21.59
CA GLU A 193 -18.84 -13.17 21.09
C GLU A 193 -17.39 -12.78 21.37
N VAL A 194 -17.05 -11.48 21.24
CA VAL A 194 -15.71 -10.93 21.54
C VAL A 194 -15.41 -11.06 23.03
N GLU A 195 -16.38 -10.74 23.90
CA GLU A 195 -16.24 -10.85 25.36
C GLU A 195 -16.06 -12.30 25.79
N GLN A 196 -16.81 -13.22 25.20
CA GLN A 196 -16.65 -14.64 25.46
C GLN A 196 -15.28 -15.15 25.02
N ALA A 197 -14.80 -14.74 23.85
CA ALA A 197 -13.45 -15.07 23.38
C ALA A 197 -12.36 -14.49 24.33
N LEU A 198 -12.54 -13.28 24.82
CA LEU A 198 -11.62 -12.64 25.77
C LEU A 198 -11.61 -13.36 27.14
N GLN A 199 -12.76 -13.73 27.67
CA GLN A 199 -12.87 -14.51 28.90
C GLN A 199 -12.16 -15.87 28.79
N HIS A 200 -12.30 -16.54 27.62
CA HIS A 200 -11.67 -17.83 27.38
C HIS A 200 -10.14 -17.74 27.28
N ARG A 201 -9.59 -16.68 26.67
CA ARG A 201 -8.15 -16.55 26.36
C ARG A 201 -7.39 -15.63 27.29
N GLY A 202 -8.06 -14.79 28.04
CA GLY A 202 -7.45 -13.80 28.95
C GLY A 202 -6.88 -12.57 28.27
N ALA A 203 -6.37 -12.70 27.04
CA ALA A 203 -5.84 -11.58 26.23
C ALA A 203 -6.07 -11.78 24.74
N LEU A 204 -6.45 -10.71 24.04
CA LEU A 204 -6.71 -10.69 22.59
C LEU A 204 -6.18 -9.41 21.94
N VAL A 205 -5.93 -9.52 20.64
CA VAL A 205 -5.79 -8.38 19.74
C VAL A 205 -7.09 -8.23 18.95
N LEU A 206 -7.74 -7.07 19.08
CA LEU A 206 -8.92 -6.71 18.31
C LEU A 206 -8.49 -5.91 17.09
N LYS A 207 -9.00 -6.27 15.90
CA LYS A 207 -8.66 -5.59 14.64
C LYS A 207 -9.91 -5.22 13.86
N SER A 208 -9.95 -3.98 13.34
CA SER A 208 -11.00 -3.60 12.35
C SER A 208 -10.82 -4.42 11.08
N PRO A 209 -11.91 -4.80 10.39
CA PRO A 209 -11.86 -5.54 9.11
C PRO A 209 -11.01 -4.90 8.04
N TRP A 210 -11.11 -3.57 7.89
CA TRP A 210 -10.29 -2.74 7.02
C TRP A 210 -9.67 -1.61 7.85
N SER A 211 -8.36 -1.56 7.88
CA SER A 211 -7.62 -0.46 8.52
C SER A 211 -6.16 -0.50 8.09
N SER A 212 -5.48 0.62 8.20
CA SER A 212 -4.05 0.74 7.91
C SER A 212 -3.29 1.37 9.07
N SER A 213 -1.98 1.17 9.09
CA SER A 213 -1.04 1.85 10.00
C SER A 213 -1.40 1.71 11.48
N GLY A 214 -1.89 0.54 11.91
CA GLY A 214 -2.19 0.22 13.29
C GLY A 214 -3.41 0.94 13.92
N ARG A 215 -4.06 1.84 13.19
CA ARG A 215 -5.19 2.64 13.74
C ARG A 215 -6.40 1.79 14.11
N GLY A 216 -6.58 0.67 13.46
CA GLY A 216 -7.66 -0.28 13.70
C GLY A 216 -7.29 -1.45 14.60
N VAL A 217 -6.26 -1.33 15.45
CA VAL A 217 -5.79 -2.42 16.34
C VAL A 217 -5.88 -1.99 17.79
N ARG A 218 -6.41 -2.87 18.64
CA ARG A 218 -6.45 -2.70 20.10
C ARG A 218 -5.98 -3.98 20.78
N TYR A 219 -5.13 -3.84 21.78
CA TYR A 219 -4.70 -4.93 22.65
C TYR A 219 -5.57 -4.88 23.91
N VAL A 220 -6.13 -6.02 24.31
CA VAL A 220 -7.02 -6.14 25.46
C VAL A 220 -6.61 -7.34 26.31
N SER A 221 -6.74 -7.20 27.63
CA SER A 221 -6.52 -8.27 28.59
C SER A 221 -7.53 -8.18 29.73
N GLY A 222 -8.02 -9.32 30.20
CA GLY A 222 -9.04 -9.41 31.25
C GLY A 222 -10.42 -9.00 30.73
N GLU A 223 -10.76 -7.73 30.76
CA GLU A 223 -12.08 -7.21 30.36
C GLU A 223 -11.95 -6.06 29.37
N LEU A 224 -13.01 -5.80 28.59
CA LEU A 224 -13.09 -4.63 27.72
C LEU A 224 -13.33 -3.38 28.57
N ASP A 225 -12.37 -2.46 28.58
CA ASP A 225 -12.62 -1.14 29.15
C ASP A 225 -13.72 -0.40 28.34
N PRO A 226 -14.41 0.61 28.93
CA PRO A 226 -15.52 1.30 28.30
C PRO A 226 -15.14 2.00 26.99
N ALA A 227 -13.88 2.42 26.80
CA ALA A 227 -13.44 3.08 25.58
C ALA A 227 -13.24 2.05 24.46
N ILE A 228 -12.61 0.92 24.76
CA ILE A 228 -12.42 -0.18 23.81
C ILE A 228 -13.76 -0.81 23.44
N ARG A 229 -14.69 -0.99 24.42
CA ARG A 229 -16.04 -1.45 24.15
C ARG A 229 -16.75 -0.58 23.13
N ARG A 230 -16.86 0.74 23.37
CA ARG A 230 -17.47 1.68 22.42
C ARG A 230 -16.79 1.69 21.04
N TRP A 231 -15.46 1.55 21.03
CA TRP A 231 -14.72 1.45 19.77
C TRP A 231 -15.09 0.17 19.01
N ALA A 232 -15.15 -0.99 19.66
CA ALA A 232 -15.50 -2.28 19.05
C ALA A 232 -16.94 -2.27 18.52
N GLU A 233 -17.92 -1.78 19.30
CA GLU A 233 -19.31 -1.55 18.88
C GLU A 233 -19.36 -0.68 17.63
N GLY A 234 -18.61 0.44 17.63
CA GLY A 234 -18.53 1.33 16.50
C GLY A 234 -17.88 0.73 15.26
N VAL A 235 -16.93 -0.20 15.42
CA VAL A 235 -16.34 -0.98 14.31
C VAL A 235 -17.39 -1.94 13.75
N ILE A 236 -18.03 -2.74 14.59
CA ILE A 236 -19.08 -3.69 14.17
C ILE A 236 -20.21 -2.95 13.44
N ALA A 237 -20.71 -1.84 14.01
CA ALA A 237 -21.78 -1.05 13.40
C ALA A 237 -21.43 -0.48 12.02
N ARG A 238 -20.17 -0.05 11.81
CA ARG A 238 -19.74 0.57 10.55
C ARG A 238 -19.21 -0.42 9.51
N GLN A 239 -18.52 -1.48 9.97
CA GLN A 239 -17.80 -2.42 9.09
C GLN A 239 -18.41 -3.83 9.11
N GLY A 240 -19.45 -4.07 9.90
CA GLY A 240 -20.23 -5.30 9.97
C GLY A 240 -19.60 -6.41 10.82
N SER A 241 -18.35 -6.26 11.26
CA SER A 241 -17.67 -7.28 12.09
C SER A 241 -16.42 -6.71 12.74
N ILE A 242 -15.81 -7.50 13.62
CA ILE A 242 -14.51 -7.27 14.23
C ILE A 242 -13.71 -8.57 14.21
N ILE A 243 -12.39 -8.46 14.13
CA ILE A 243 -11.47 -9.60 14.10
C ILE A 243 -10.80 -9.72 15.45
N THR A 244 -10.66 -10.96 15.94
CA THR A 244 -9.86 -11.28 17.12
C THR A 244 -8.72 -12.21 16.78
N GLU A 245 -7.58 -12.00 17.43
CA GLU A 245 -6.40 -12.86 17.36
C GLU A 245 -5.79 -13.00 18.77
N PRO A 246 -5.07 -14.10 19.05
CA PRO A 246 -4.28 -14.21 20.27
C PRO A 246 -3.24 -13.08 20.36
N CYS A 247 -2.89 -12.68 21.57
CA CYS A 247 -1.81 -11.73 21.81
C CYS A 247 -0.48 -12.49 21.83
N TYR A 248 0.31 -12.36 20.77
CA TYR A 248 1.62 -13.00 20.65
C TYR A 248 2.75 -12.09 21.11
N ASP A 249 3.80 -12.66 21.70
CA ASP A 249 5.05 -11.93 22.01
C ASP A 249 5.87 -11.75 20.73
N ARG A 250 5.78 -10.55 20.17
CA ARG A 250 6.38 -10.19 18.89
C ARG A 250 7.87 -9.90 19.02
N ALA A 251 8.71 -10.69 18.34
CA ALA A 251 10.15 -10.45 18.21
C ALA A 251 10.48 -9.51 17.04
N MET A 252 9.86 -9.72 15.87
CA MET A 252 10.14 -8.95 14.65
C MET A 252 8.94 -8.98 13.70
N ASP A 253 8.74 -7.87 12.98
CA ASP A 253 7.81 -7.79 11.86
C ASP A 253 8.57 -7.91 10.54
N PHE A 254 8.01 -8.64 9.57
CA PHE A 254 8.49 -8.69 8.20
C PHE A 254 7.33 -8.97 7.24
N ALA A 255 7.56 -8.80 5.95
CA ALA A 255 6.59 -9.18 4.93
C ALA A 255 7.29 -9.88 3.77
N LEU A 256 6.51 -10.69 3.06
CA LEU A 256 6.82 -11.18 1.73
C LEU A 256 6.04 -10.34 0.73
N GLU A 257 6.75 -9.72 -0.21
CA GLU A 257 6.15 -8.89 -1.25
C GLU A 257 6.03 -9.68 -2.54
N TYR A 258 4.86 -9.61 -3.16
CA TYR A 258 4.50 -10.37 -4.36
C TYR A 258 3.84 -9.48 -5.40
N GLU A 259 3.72 -10.04 -6.60
CA GLU A 259 2.89 -9.53 -7.68
C GLU A 259 2.14 -10.69 -8.34
N ILE A 260 0.90 -10.46 -8.79
CA ILE A 260 0.12 -11.43 -9.55
C ILE A 260 -0.46 -10.78 -10.80
N GLY A 261 -0.23 -11.41 -11.96
CA GLY A 261 -0.84 -11.05 -13.24
C GLY A 261 -2.15 -11.80 -13.48
N TYR A 262 -2.90 -11.40 -14.51
CA TYR A 262 -4.11 -12.12 -14.90
C TYR A 262 -3.78 -13.54 -15.37
N GLY A 263 -4.37 -14.54 -14.73
CA GLY A 263 -4.13 -15.96 -15.05
C GLY A 263 -2.71 -16.45 -14.75
N GLN A 264 -1.93 -15.69 -13.98
CA GLN A 264 -0.56 -16.04 -13.60
C GLN A 264 -0.50 -16.47 -12.13
N GLU A 265 0.60 -17.13 -11.77
CA GLU A 265 0.95 -17.41 -10.38
C GLU A 265 1.51 -16.18 -9.69
N ALA A 266 1.39 -16.12 -8.36
CA ALA A 266 1.98 -15.09 -7.55
C ALA A 266 3.51 -15.19 -7.60
N ARG A 267 4.16 -14.14 -8.06
CA ARG A 267 5.62 -14.04 -8.17
C ARG A 267 6.18 -13.32 -6.94
N PHE A 268 7.06 -13.97 -6.21
CA PHE A 268 7.79 -13.36 -5.12
C PHE A 268 8.73 -12.27 -5.63
N LEU A 269 8.70 -11.10 -5.01
CA LEU A 269 9.51 -9.94 -5.36
C LEU A 269 10.68 -9.72 -4.39
N GLY A 270 10.49 -10.05 -3.12
CA GLY A 270 11.52 -9.88 -2.10
C GLY A 270 10.97 -9.72 -0.69
N PHE A 271 11.90 -9.61 0.26
CA PHE A 271 11.59 -9.41 1.67
C PHE A 271 11.43 -7.93 2.00
N SER A 272 10.48 -7.64 2.87
CA SER A 272 10.33 -6.36 3.54
C SER A 272 10.52 -6.56 5.05
N LEU A 273 11.63 -6.06 5.59
CA LEU A 273 11.85 -6.03 7.03
C LEU A 273 11.56 -4.61 7.52
N PHE A 274 10.62 -4.48 8.42
CA PHE A 274 10.15 -3.17 8.88
C PHE A 274 9.98 -3.13 10.40
N ASP A 275 9.99 -1.94 10.93
CA ASP A 275 9.72 -1.70 12.35
C ASP A 275 8.36 -1.04 12.54
N THR A 276 7.71 -1.42 13.64
CA THR A 276 6.46 -0.80 14.09
C THR A 276 6.56 -0.46 15.58
N ARG A 277 6.10 0.75 15.95
CA ARG A 277 5.97 1.14 17.35
C ARG A 277 4.50 1.33 17.67
N SER A 278 3.99 0.59 18.63
CA SER A 278 2.56 0.60 19.01
C SER A 278 1.64 0.38 17.78
N GLY A 279 2.06 -0.50 16.85
CA GLY A 279 1.36 -0.77 15.59
C GLY A 279 1.55 0.29 14.50
N SER A 280 2.27 1.39 14.74
CA SER A 280 2.56 2.42 13.73
C SER A 280 3.88 2.14 13.02
N TYR A 281 3.86 2.19 11.68
CA TYR A 281 5.04 2.05 10.83
C TYR A 281 6.12 3.07 11.19
N GLN A 282 7.35 2.59 11.37
CA GLN A 282 8.53 3.41 11.70
C GLN A 282 9.54 3.46 10.55
N GLY A 283 9.62 2.43 9.75
CA GLY A 283 10.51 2.38 8.59
C GLY A 283 10.82 0.99 8.11
N ASN A 284 11.40 0.90 6.91
CA ASN A 284 11.90 -0.31 6.29
C ASN A 284 13.44 -0.35 6.29
N TRP A 285 13.98 -1.52 6.53
CA TRP A 285 15.40 -1.75 6.32
C TRP A 285 15.73 -1.84 4.83
N LEU A 286 16.66 -1.01 4.38
CA LEU A 286 17.25 -1.04 3.04
C LEU A 286 18.53 -1.86 3.09
N ALA A 287 18.46 -3.10 2.68
CA ALA A 287 19.55 -4.05 2.59
C ALA A 287 19.36 -4.94 1.36
N THR A 288 20.42 -5.64 0.93
CA THR A 288 20.31 -6.64 -0.13
C THR A 288 19.41 -7.79 0.32
N GLU A 289 18.79 -8.50 -0.63
CA GLU A 289 17.95 -9.66 -0.31
C GLU A 289 18.71 -10.74 0.44
N ALA A 290 20.00 -10.94 0.13
CA ALA A 290 20.89 -11.86 0.87
C ALA A 290 21.00 -11.47 2.35
N ARG A 291 21.19 -10.18 2.65
CA ARG A 291 21.28 -9.68 4.03
C ARG A 291 19.95 -9.79 4.77
N LYS A 292 18.84 -9.52 4.10
CA LYS A 292 17.50 -9.69 4.68
C LYS A 292 17.24 -11.17 5.00
N ARG A 293 17.58 -12.07 4.07
CA ARG A 293 17.50 -13.52 4.28
C ARG A 293 18.35 -13.97 5.47
N GLU A 294 19.62 -13.56 5.53
CA GLU A 294 20.52 -13.83 6.67
C GLU A 294 19.91 -13.40 8.01
N ARG A 295 19.24 -12.24 8.03
CA ARG A 295 18.56 -11.75 9.24
C ARG A 295 17.40 -12.64 9.67
N LEU A 296 16.58 -13.10 8.73
CA LEU A 296 15.46 -14.00 8.99
C LEU A 296 15.92 -15.38 9.47
N LEU A 297 17.04 -15.88 8.95
CA LEU A 297 17.63 -17.16 9.35
C LEU A 297 18.14 -17.21 10.81
N ARG A 298 18.11 -16.10 11.54
CA ARG A 298 18.34 -16.09 13.00
C ARG A 298 17.13 -16.60 13.79
N TYR A 299 15.96 -16.69 13.17
CA TYR A 299 14.68 -17.02 13.81
C TYR A 299 14.04 -18.29 13.27
N MET A 300 14.46 -18.76 12.10
CA MET A 300 13.95 -19.95 11.44
C MET A 300 15.06 -20.56 10.58
N ASP A 301 14.99 -21.85 10.29
CA ASP A 301 15.90 -22.49 9.36
C ASP A 301 15.61 -22.10 7.88
N ASN A 302 16.55 -22.47 7.00
CA ASN A 302 16.46 -22.13 5.59
C ASN A 302 15.33 -22.89 4.87
N ASP A 303 15.00 -24.08 5.31
CA ASP A 303 13.99 -24.94 4.69
C ASP A 303 12.61 -24.36 5.00
N LEU A 304 12.35 -23.99 6.26
CA LEU A 304 11.12 -23.30 6.64
C LEU A 304 10.93 -21.98 5.89
N LEU A 305 12.00 -21.16 5.77
CA LEU A 305 11.92 -19.89 5.03
C LEU A 305 11.61 -20.11 3.55
N THR A 306 12.16 -21.12 2.92
CA THR A 306 11.91 -21.46 1.52
C THR A 306 10.48 -21.97 1.35
N LEU A 307 10.04 -22.93 2.17
CA LEU A 307 8.67 -23.43 2.18
C LEU A 307 7.65 -22.32 2.45
N LEU A 308 7.97 -21.37 3.33
CA LEU A 308 7.09 -20.23 3.63
C LEU A 308 6.86 -19.36 2.39
N ILE A 309 7.91 -19.05 1.62
CA ILE A 309 7.80 -18.26 0.39
C ILE A 309 6.92 -19.00 -0.62
N ASP A 310 7.18 -20.29 -0.85
CA ASP A 310 6.50 -21.10 -1.86
C ASP A 310 5.03 -21.37 -1.49
N GLU A 311 4.76 -21.76 -0.25
CA GLU A 311 3.40 -22.10 0.21
C GLU A 311 2.51 -20.86 0.29
N VAL A 312 3.05 -19.70 0.75
CA VAL A 312 2.30 -18.44 0.74
C VAL A 312 2.02 -17.99 -0.68
N GLY A 313 2.99 -18.09 -1.59
CA GLY A 313 2.80 -17.75 -3.01
C GLY A 313 1.71 -18.61 -3.66
N THR A 314 1.76 -19.93 -3.46
CA THR A 314 0.78 -20.89 -3.99
C THR A 314 -0.62 -20.65 -3.42
N SER A 315 -0.71 -20.46 -2.10
CA SER A 315 -1.98 -20.21 -1.42
C SER A 315 -2.59 -18.87 -1.83
N CYS A 316 -1.77 -17.82 -1.98
CA CYS A 316 -2.23 -16.53 -2.50
C CYS A 316 -2.63 -16.64 -3.98
N THR A 317 -1.92 -17.41 -4.82
CA THR A 317 -2.36 -17.70 -6.19
C THR A 317 -3.76 -18.30 -6.21
N THR A 318 -4.02 -19.31 -5.40
CA THR A 318 -5.34 -19.94 -5.28
C THR A 318 -6.42 -18.95 -4.83
N LEU A 319 -6.10 -18.08 -3.86
CA LEU A 319 -7.02 -17.08 -3.34
C LEU A 319 -7.33 -15.97 -4.35
N LEU A 320 -6.34 -15.52 -5.12
CA LEU A 320 -6.37 -14.29 -5.91
C LEU A 320 -6.59 -14.51 -7.42
N SER A 321 -6.28 -15.69 -7.96
CA SER A 321 -6.37 -15.96 -9.40
C SER A 321 -7.76 -15.66 -9.96
N GLY A 322 -7.80 -14.88 -11.07
CA GLY A 322 -9.04 -14.42 -11.69
C GLY A 322 -9.86 -13.41 -10.88
N ARG A 323 -9.39 -12.99 -9.72
CA ARG A 323 -10.09 -12.11 -8.77
C ARG A 323 -9.35 -10.82 -8.43
N TYR A 324 -8.02 -10.85 -8.52
CA TYR A 324 -7.14 -9.71 -8.27
C TYR A 324 -5.93 -9.76 -9.21
N THR A 325 -5.47 -8.61 -9.63
CA THR A 325 -4.20 -8.43 -10.36
C THR A 325 -3.46 -7.22 -9.79
N GLY A 326 -2.15 -7.34 -9.69
CA GLY A 326 -1.29 -6.28 -9.18
C GLY A 326 -0.37 -6.72 -8.05
N PRO A 327 0.35 -5.77 -7.45
CA PRO A 327 1.22 -6.03 -6.31
C PRO A 327 0.42 -6.29 -5.03
N PHE A 328 0.93 -7.17 -4.17
CA PHE A 328 0.39 -7.40 -2.85
C PHE A 328 1.49 -7.80 -1.87
N GLY A 329 1.27 -7.56 -0.58
CA GLY A 329 2.18 -7.93 0.49
C GLY A 329 1.49 -8.80 1.52
N VAL A 330 2.21 -9.77 2.08
CA VAL A 330 1.75 -10.59 3.21
C VAL A 330 2.61 -10.27 4.42
N ASP A 331 2.03 -9.51 5.36
CA ASP A 331 2.71 -9.18 6.61
C ASP A 331 2.76 -10.41 7.51
N MET A 332 3.92 -10.61 8.12
CA MET A 332 4.26 -11.74 8.97
C MET A 332 4.91 -11.26 10.28
N MET A 333 5.00 -12.15 11.24
CA MET A 333 5.59 -11.82 12.51
C MET A 333 6.41 -13.01 13.03
N VAL A 334 7.60 -12.73 13.54
CA VAL A 334 8.35 -13.66 14.39
C VAL A 334 7.80 -13.56 15.80
N VAL A 335 7.37 -14.69 16.35
CA VAL A 335 6.79 -14.83 17.69
C VAL A 335 7.78 -15.50 18.59
N ARG A 336 8.07 -14.90 19.77
CA ARG A 336 8.89 -15.50 20.83
C ARG A 336 8.10 -16.55 21.56
N HIS A 337 8.70 -17.69 21.86
CA HIS A 337 8.10 -18.68 22.75
C HIS A 337 8.11 -18.17 24.19
N ALA A 338 7.10 -18.55 24.97
CA ALA A 338 6.95 -18.12 26.36
C ALA A 338 8.10 -18.60 27.25
N ASP A 339 8.73 -19.71 26.92
CA ASP A 339 9.92 -20.27 27.60
C ASP A 339 11.24 -19.57 27.21
N GLY A 340 11.19 -18.66 26.24
CA GLY A 340 12.36 -17.97 25.70
C GLY A 340 13.30 -18.83 24.86
N ALA A 341 12.98 -20.11 24.64
CA ALA A 341 13.89 -21.09 24.02
C ALA A 341 13.79 -21.13 22.49
N GLY A 342 12.89 -20.38 21.87
CA GLY A 342 12.72 -20.45 20.42
C GLY A 342 11.74 -19.42 19.86
N HIS A 343 11.48 -19.58 18.56
CA HIS A 343 10.56 -18.71 17.82
C HIS A 343 9.63 -19.54 16.95
N SER A 344 8.43 -19.01 16.72
CA SER A 344 7.51 -19.46 15.69
C SER A 344 7.22 -18.32 14.72
N ILE A 345 6.71 -18.64 13.54
CA ILE A 345 6.34 -17.63 12.55
C ILE A 345 4.82 -17.55 12.48
N HIS A 346 4.26 -16.34 12.60
CA HIS A 346 2.88 -16.06 12.23
C HIS A 346 2.87 -15.76 10.72
N PRO A 347 2.40 -16.69 9.86
CA PRO A 347 2.65 -16.64 8.41
C PRO A 347 1.71 -15.70 7.66
N CYS A 348 0.70 -15.11 8.31
CA CYS A 348 -0.23 -14.17 7.68
C CYS A 348 -0.89 -13.26 8.73
N VAL A 349 -0.21 -12.21 9.17
CA VAL A 349 -0.75 -11.18 10.05
C VAL A 349 -1.74 -10.28 9.30
N GLU A 350 -1.42 -9.97 8.02
CA GLU A 350 -2.27 -9.16 7.15
C GLU A 350 -1.94 -9.45 5.67
N LEU A 351 -2.98 -9.50 4.83
CA LEU A 351 -2.86 -9.50 3.37
C LEU A 351 -3.19 -8.10 2.85
N ASN A 352 -2.20 -7.47 2.25
CA ASN A 352 -2.29 -6.11 1.71
C ASN A 352 -2.47 -6.18 0.19
N LEU A 353 -3.71 -6.06 -0.34
CA LEU A 353 -4.00 -6.11 -1.78
C LEU A 353 -3.76 -4.74 -2.44
N ARG A 354 -2.51 -4.30 -2.34
CA ARG A 354 -2.01 -3.03 -2.84
C ARG A 354 -0.49 -3.03 -2.79
N ARG A 355 0.12 -1.96 -3.32
CA ARG A 355 1.51 -1.69 -2.99
C ARG A 355 1.68 -1.43 -1.49
N THR A 356 2.84 -1.73 -0.97
CA THR A 356 3.23 -1.52 0.43
C THR A 356 4.49 -0.67 0.49
N MET A 357 4.86 -0.19 1.67
CA MET A 357 6.17 0.44 1.87
C MET A 357 7.33 -0.55 1.66
N GLY A 358 7.06 -1.86 1.76
CA GLY A 358 8.00 -2.91 1.39
C GLY A 358 8.32 -2.89 -0.10
N HIS A 359 7.30 -2.79 -0.98
CA HIS A 359 7.53 -2.61 -2.42
C HIS A 359 8.38 -1.35 -2.71
N VAL A 360 8.11 -0.23 -2.02
CA VAL A 360 8.93 0.98 -2.15
C VAL A 360 10.38 0.71 -1.74
N ALA A 361 10.58 0.01 -0.62
CA ALA A 361 11.92 -0.36 -0.14
C ALA A 361 12.67 -1.26 -1.13
N LEU A 362 11.99 -2.18 -1.82
CA LEU A 362 12.59 -3.03 -2.85
C LEU A 362 13.15 -2.22 -4.02
N HIS A 363 12.47 -1.16 -4.45
CA HIS A 363 12.97 -0.24 -5.50
C HIS A 363 14.17 0.60 -5.05
N LEU A 364 14.40 0.72 -3.74
CA LEU A 364 15.51 1.46 -3.15
C LEU A 364 16.58 0.54 -2.55
N THR A 365 16.44 -0.78 -2.75
CA THR A 365 17.39 -1.78 -2.25
C THR A 365 18.80 -1.46 -2.76
N PRO A 366 19.78 -1.37 -1.85
CA PRO A 366 21.15 -1.06 -2.23
C PRO A 366 21.78 -2.19 -3.05
N SER A 367 22.72 -1.84 -3.93
CA SER A 367 23.65 -2.79 -4.50
C SER A 367 24.60 -3.32 -3.39
N PRO A 368 25.35 -4.40 -3.62
CA PRO A 368 26.34 -4.90 -2.65
C PRO A 368 27.37 -3.86 -2.19
N THR A 369 27.60 -2.82 -3.02
CA THR A 369 28.55 -1.73 -2.74
C THR A 369 27.89 -0.50 -2.10
N THR A 370 26.56 -0.45 -2.00
CA THR A 370 25.85 0.66 -1.40
C THR A 370 25.59 0.39 0.09
N PRO A 371 25.86 1.35 1.00
CA PRO A 371 25.60 1.15 2.42
C PRO A 371 24.12 0.82 2.71
N GLU A 372 23.89 -0.04 3.68
CA GLU A 372 22.57 -0.31 4.24
C GLU A 372 21.96 0.98 4.83
N GLY A 373 20.67 1.01 5.03
CA GLY A 373 20.00 2.17 5.60
C GLY A 373 18.57 1.90 6.02
N VAL A 374 17.88 2.94 6.43
CA VAL A 374 16.47 2.88 6.81
C VAL A 374 15.67 3.87 5.96
N LEU A 375 14.61 3.35 5.35
CA LEU A 375 13.57 4.15 4.69
C LEU A 375 12.48 4.45 5.70
N TYR A 376 12.10 5.71 5.85
CA TYR A 376 11.02 6.12 6.74
C TYR A 376 10.29 7.36 6.23
N ILE A 377 9.11 7.62 6.80
CA ILE A 377 8.29 8.78 6.48
C ILE A 377 8.32 9.75 7.66
N THR A 378 8.72 10.99 7.43
CA THR A 378 8.58 12.06 8.42
C THR A 378 7.22 12.73 8.30
N GLN A 379 6.62 13.08 9.45
CA GLN A 379 5.39 13.84 9.51
C GLN A 379 5.71 15.27 9.93
N GLY A 380 5.71 16.19 8.97
CA GLY A 380 5.85 17.63 9.18
C GLY A 380 4.65 18.39 8.62
N ALA A 381 4.84 19.61 8.16
CA ALA A 381 3.83 20.35 7.38
C ALA A 381 3.41 19.56 6.14
N ASN A 382 4.40 18.94 5.47
CA ASN A 382 4.20 17.92 4.44
C ASN A 382 4.91 16.62 4.87
N ALA A 383 4.37 15.47 4.45
CA ALA A 383 5.04 14.19 4.63
C ALA A 383 6.23 14.09 3.66
N GLU A 384 7.37 13.61 4.14
CA GLU A 384 8.56 13.40 3.32
C GLU A 384 9.07 11.98 3.45
N LEU A 385 9.48 11.39 2.33
CA LEU A 385 10.20 10.13 2.28
C LEU A 385 11.68 10.41 2.55
N LYS A 386 12.26 9.70 3.51
CA LYS A 386 13.67 9.82 3.92
C LYS A 386 14.37 8.49 3.82
N VAL A 387 15.63 8.54 3.40
CA VAL A 387 16.58 7.42 3.49
C VAL A 387 17.76 7.88 4.33
N GLU A 388 18.01 7.21 5.44
CA GLU A 388 19.19 7.38 6.26
C GLU A 388 20.12 6.19 6.02
N ARG A 389 21.25 6.43 5.35
CA ARG A 389 22.30 5.43 5.12
C ARG A 389 23.15 5.26 6.38
N GLU A 390 23.74 4.08 6.56
CA GLU A 390 24.57 3.74 7.72
C GLU A 390 23.85 3.76 9.07
N LYS A 391 22.53 4.03 9.04
CA LYS A 391 21.71 3.88 10.25
C LYS A 391 21.43 2.40 10.48
N PRO A 392 21.85 1.83 11.62
CA PRO A 392 21.50 0.45 11.92
C PRO A 392 19.99 0.31 12.00
N PHE A 393 19.47 -0.73 11.36
CA PHE A 393 18.08 -1.15 11.56
C PHE A 393 17.97 -1.72 12.97
N VAL A 394 17.62 -0.84 13.91
CA VAL A 394 17.52 -1.20 15.32
C VAL A 394 16.14 -1.78 15.58
N LYS A 395 16.05 -3.10 15.54
CA LYS A 395 15.50 -3.88 16.64
C LYS A 395 16.34 -5.13 16.78
N VAL A 396 17.27 -4.99 17.66
CA VAL A 396 17.77 -6.08 18.46
C VAL A 396 17.01 -5.97 19.75
N ILE A 397 16.21 -6.92 20.07
CA ILE A 397 16.21 -7.55 21.42
C ILE A 397 15.37 -8.78 21.29
#